data_bb1636f3715622f19a56942bf6f6e21e
#
_entry.id   bb1636f3715622f19a56942bf6f6e21e
#
_cell.length_a   1.000
_cell.length_b   1.000
_cell.length_c   1.000
_cell.angle_alpha   90.00
_cell.angle_beta   90.00
_cell.angle_gamma   90.00
#
_symmetry.space_group_name_H-M   'P 1'
#
loop_
_entity.id
_entity.type
_entity.pdbx_description
1 polymer ?
#
loop_
_entity_poly.entity_id
_entity_poly.type
_entity_poly.pdbx_seq_one_letter_code
_entity_poly.pdbx_strand_id
1 'polypeptide(L)'
;MNRHFNGLTLAALVVAGLNMRPLLTSLSPLLGQLRQTMGLSSLAASLLPAVPMVMMGAVALLSASLMQRVPLQRLLLAGLTLLLLALAARGVIHDGSWLVVSALFGGLGVGVVQMAMPGLIRQRFAQRSAPVTGLWAGALMGGGGLGAALSPWLSDHLGEPLALSGWALPVLLAIALWLYVRVPTAASTEKVALPPLWRTPRAWTLAISFGLVNGGYATCVAWLPDAYHHLGWSAQAGGSLLGAMILCQVAGALLMPLLARKADRRPQLIISLVCQLIGMSGFLFAPLFAPWLWAAIAGFGLGAAFPLAMVLALDHLPHPQAGARLVAFMQGAGFIIAGCMPFIGGQLQALTHSFSSVWLMQAAVTVGLILLNLRFHPRSYGRAFGRTTA
;
A
#
# COMPACT_ATOMS: atom_id res chain seq x y z
N MET A 1 14.99 26.32 15.81
CA MET A 1 14.92 25.58 14.53
C MET A 1 13.70 26.09 13.76
N ASN A 2 13.92 26.74 12.60
CA ASN A 2 12.96 27.63 11.92
C ASN A 2 11.63 26.97 11.55
N ARG A 3 10.50 27.61 11.95
CA ARG A 3 9.11 27.19 11.61
C ARG A 3 8.91 27.01 10.08
N HIS A 4 9.53 27.84 9.25
CA HIS A 4 9.49 27.73 7.78
C HIS A 4 10.12 26.44 7.23
N PHE A 5 11.20 25.98 7.83
CA PHE A 5 11.89 24.76 7.37
C PHE A 5 11.08 23.49 7.68
N ASN A 6 10.32 23.48 8.77
CA ASN A 6 9.42 22.39 9.11
C ASN A 6 8.19 22.35 8.18
N GLY A 7 7.67 23.52 7.76
CA GLY A 7 6.58 23.62 6.81
C GLY A 7 6.94 23.06 5.43
N LEU A 8 8.12 23.41 4.91
CA LEU A 8 8.60 22.89 3.63
C LEU A 8 8.82 21.38 3.67
N THR A 9 9.39 20.85 4.76
CA THR A 9 9.57 19.40 4.92
C THR A 9 8.22 18.69 4.98
N LEU A 10 7.23 19.27 5.64
CA LEU A 10 5.87 18.72 5.70
C LEU A 10 5.21 18.71 4.32
N ALA A 11 5.35 19.80 3.55
CA ALA A 11 4.87 19.88 2.18
C ALA A 11 5.55 18.82 1.29
N ALA A 12 6.88 18.68 1.39
CA ALA A 12 7.64 17.68 0.65
C ALA A 12 7.20 16.25 0.99
N LEU A 13 6.89 15.95 2.27
CA LEU A 13 6.33 14.68 2.70
C LEU A 13 4.95 14.42 2.06
N VAL A 14 4.06 15.40 2.13
CA VAL A 14 2.70 15.27 1.58
C VAL A 14 2.74 15.06 0.08
N VAL A 15 3.52 15.89 -0.65
CA VAL A 15 3.64 15.77 -2.11
C VAL A 15 4.27 14.44 -2.49
N ALA A 16 5.32 13.98 -1.79
CA ALA A 16 5.87 12.65 -2.04
C ALA A 16 4.83 11.54 -1.77
N GLY A 17 4.07 11.63 -0.68
CA GLY A 17 2.99 10.68 -0.37
C GLY A 17 1.94 10.58 -1.47
N LEU A 18 1.45 11.71 -1.96
CA LEU A 18 0.46 11.78 -3.04
C LEU A 18 0.95 11.07 -4.33
N ASN A 19 2.25 11.01 -4.55
CA ASN A 19 2.82 10.42 -5.77
C ASN A 19 3.04 8.90 -5.71
N MET A 20 2.94 8.28 -4.52
CA MET A 20 3.30 6.86 -4.38
C MET A 20 2.29 5.88 -4.97
N ARG A 21 1.00 6.20 -4.90
CA ARG A 21 -0.08 5.28 -5.27
C ARG A 21 -0.62 5.41 -6.69
N PRO A 22 -0.56 6.57 -7.38
CA PRO A 22 -1.01 6.68 -8.76
C PRO A 22 -0.33 5.69 -9.72
N LEU A 23 0.91 5.28 -9.44
CA LEU A 23 1.59 4.21 -10.17
C LEU A 23 0.73 2.94 -10.33
N LEU A 24 0.00 2.58 -9.27
CA LEU A 24 -0.85 1.37 -9.21
C LEU A 24 -2.29 1.67 -9.64
N THR A 25 -2.85 2.74 -9.10
CA THR A 25 -4.29 2.99 -9.17
C THR A 25 -4.74 3.66 -10.46
N SER A 26 -3.85 4.32 -11.21
CA SER A 26 -4.17 4.94 -12.50
C SER A 26 -4.43 3.92 -13.61
N LEU A 27 -3.81 2.74 -13.54
CA LEU A 27 -3.94 1.70 -14.57
C LEU A 27 -5.26 0.94 -14.47
N SER A 28 -5.71 0.68 -13.26
CA SER A 28 -6.81 -0.23 -13.00
C SER A 28 -8.13 0.14 -13.72
N PRO A 29 -8.61 1.40 -13.69
CA PRO A 29 -9.83 1.77 -14.41
C PRO A 29 -9.68 1.75 -15.93
N LEU A 30 -8.45 1.82 -16.43
CA LEU A 30 -8.13 1.82 -17.88
C LEU A 30 -7.80 0.42 -18.41
N LEU A 31 -7.83 -0.60 -17.55
CA LEU A 31 -7.34 -1.94 -17.90
C LEU A 31 -8.05 -2.54 -19.11
N GLY A 32 -9.36 -2.32 -19.26
CA GLY A 32 -10.14 -2.75 -20.39
C GLY A 32 -9.69 -2.10 -21.72
N GLN A 33 -9.42 -0.78 -21.69
CA GLN A 33 -8.91 -0.04 -22.85
C GLN A 33 -7.49 -0.51 -23.20
N LEU A 34 -6.60 -0.61 -22.21
CA LEU A 34 -5.21 -1.04 -22.38
C LEU A 34 -5.09 -2.47 -22.94
N ARG A 35 -6.04 -3.36 -22.64
CA ARG A 35 -6.11 -4.69 -23.27
C ARG A 35 -6.36 -4.61 -24.75
N GLN A 36 -7.19 -3.68 -25.20
CA GLN A 36 -7.53 -3.50 -26.61
C GLN A 36 -6.44 -2.75 -27.38
N THR A 37 -5.89 -1.68 -26.81
CA THR A 37 -4.94 -0.78 -27.48
C THR A 37 -3.50 -1.30 -27.46
N MET A 38 -3.07 -1.97 -26.38
CA MET A 38 -1.69 -2.44 -26.18
C MET A 38 -1.57 -3.97 -26.24
N GLY A 39 -2.63 -4.69 -26.58
CA GLY A 39 -2.61 -6.16 -26.61
C GLY A 39 -2.27 -6.81 -25.26
N LEU A 40 -2.72 -6.19 -24.14
CA LEU A 40 -2.35 -6.62 -22.80
C LEU A 40 -2.91 -8.01 -22.50
N SER A 41 -2.03 -9.00 -22.33
CA SER A 41 -2.44 -10.37 -21.96
C SER A 41 -3.02 -10.41 -20.52
N SER A 42 -3.82 -11.43 -20.22
CA SER A 42 -4.36 -11.63 -18.87
C SER A 42 -3.25 -11.78 -17.82
N LEU A 43 -2.12 -12.40 -18.20
CA LEU A 43 -0.94 -12.50 -17.35
C LEU A 43 -0.35 -11.12 -17.07
N ALA A 44 -0.10 -10.30 -18.09
CA ALA A 44 0.46 -8.97 -17.92
C ALA A 44 -0.47 -8.07 -17.09
N ALA A 45 -1.79 -8.14 -17.31
CA ALA A 45 -2.79 -7.43 -16.51
C ALA A 45 -2.72 -7.80 -15.02
N SER A 46 -2.51 -9.08 -14.71
CA SER A 46 -2.35 -9.57 -13.32
C SER A 46 -1.02 -9.15 -12.70
N LEU A 47 0.05 -9.02 -13.50
CA LEU A 47 1.38 -8.62 -13.04
C LEU A 47 1.49 -7.12 -12.76
N LEU A 48 0.71 -6.27 -13.43
CA LEU A 48 0.76 -4.81 -13.26
C LEU A 48 0.58 -4.35 -11.81
N PRO A 49 -0.41 -4.85 -11.03
CA PRO A 49 -0.53 -4.52 -9.61
C PRO A 49 0.38 -5.37 -8.71
N ALA A 50 0.73 -6.60 -9.13
CA ALA A 50 1.52 -7.53 -8.33
C ALA A 50 3.00 -7.13 -8.23
N VAL A 51 3.63 -6.84 -9.37
CA VAL A 51 5.06 -6.57 -9.46
C VAL A 51 5.50 -5.38 -8.60
N PRO A 52 4.83 -4.21 -8.61
CA PRO A 52 5.23 -3.10 -7.74
C PRO A 52 5.20 -3.46 -6.25
N MET A 53 4.20 -4.24 -5.82
CA MET A 53 4.10 -4.65 -4.40
C MET A 53 5.22 -5.60 -4.01
N VAL A 54 5.56 -6.56 -4.87
CA VAL A 54 6.71 -7.45 -4.66
C VAL A 54 8.01 -6.65 -4.58
N MET A 55 8.21 -5.65 -5.45
CA MET A 55 9.38 -4.78 -5.42
C MET A 55 9.44 -3.93 -4.15
N MET A 56 8.31 -3.37 -3.71
CA MET A 56 8.22 -2.68 -2.41
C MET A 56 8.61 -3.60 -1.25
N GLY A 57 8.18 -4.86 -1.28
CA GLY A 57 8.54 -5.86 -0.30
C GLY A 57 10.04 -6.19 -0.30
N ALA A 58 10.63 -6.41 -1.46
CA ALA A 58 12.05 -6.65 -1.63
C ALA A 58 12.90 -5.49 -1.09
N VAL A 59 12.53 -4.26 -1.43
CA VAL A 59 13.21 -3.05 -0.92
C VAL A 59 13.06 -2.95 0.61
N ALA A 60 11.90 -3.25 1.16
CA ALA A 60 11.67 -3.20 2.61
C ALA A 60 12.56 -4.22 3.36
N LEU A 61 12.75 -5.44 2.82
CA LEU A 61 13.68 -6.43 3.39
C LEU A 61 15.14 -5.96 3.33
N LEU A 62 15.51 -5.24 2.28
CA LEU A 62 16.86 -4.71 2.08
C LEU A 62 17.07 -3.35 2.76
N SER A 63 16.03 -2.76 3.36
CA SER A 63 16.03 -1.38 3.87
C SER A 63 17.16 -1.09 4.86
N ALA A 64 17.42 -2.00 5.80
CA ALA A 64 18.49 -1.84 6.79
C ALA A 64 19.89 -1.75 6.14
N SER A 65 20.15 -2.58 5.13
CA SER A 65 21.41 -2.59 4.38
C SER A 65 21.57 -1.35 3.51
N LEU A 66 20.49 -0.94 2.83
CA LEU A 66 20.49 0.25 1.97
C LEU A 66 20.74 1.54 2.79
N MET A 67 20.04 1.70 3.91
CA MET A 67 20.17 2.88 4.77
C MET A 67 21.51 2.97 5.48
N GLN A 68 22.24 1.86 5.67
CA GLN A 68 23.62 1.87 6.20
C GLN A 68 24.65 2.31 5.17
N ARG A 69 24.42 2.05 3.88
CA ARG A 69 25.38 2.28 2.80
C ARG A 69 25.19 3.60 2.06
N VAL A 70 23.95 4.09 1.99
CA VAL A 70 23.60 5.25 1.18
C VAL A 70 22.88 6.30 2.04
N PRO A 71 23.30 7.58 1.97
CA PRO A 71 22.62 8.67 2.66
C PRO A 71 21.12 8.72 2.31
N LEU A 72 20.28 8.93 3.31
CA LEU A 72 18.82 8.90 3.19
C LEU A 72 18.29 9.85 2.10
N GLN A 73 18.87 11.04 1.97
CA GLN A 73 18.50 12.00 0.93
C GLN A 73 18.76 11.46 -0.48
N ARG A 74 19.89 10.77 -0.69
CA ARG A 74 20.19 10.16 -2.00
C ARG A 74 19.21 9.02 -2.32
N LEU A 75 18.88 8.22 -1.32
CA LEU A 75 17.87 7.16 -1.48
C LEU A 75 16.50 7.74 -1.87
N LEU A 76 16.05 8.81 -1.18
CA LEU A 76 14.79 9.47 -1.51
C LEU A 76 14.76 10.02 -2.93
N LEU A 77 15.80 10.75 -3.32
CA LEU A 77 15.89 11.30 -4.67
C LEU A 77 15.99 10.20 -5.73
N ALA A 78 16.78 9.14 -5.49
CA ALA A 78 16.87 8.00 -6.40
C ALA A 78 15.52 7.29 -6.56
N GLY A 79 14.80 7.08 -5.45
CA GLY A 79 13.47 6.47 -5.48
C GLY A 79 12.44 7.32 -6.25
N LEU A 80 12.43 8.64 -6.02
CA LEU A 80 11.56 9.57 -6.76
C LEU A 80 11.95 9.64 -8.25
N THR A 81 13.23 9.63 -8.57
CA THR A 81 13.71 9.62 -9.97
C THR A 81 13.31 8.33 -10.67
N LEU A 82 13.45 7.17 -10.03
CA LEU A 82 12.96 5.90 -10.58
C LEU A 82 11.45 5.94 -10.84
N LEU A 83 10.68 6.47 -9.90
CA LEU A 83 9.24 6.62 -10.06
C LEU A 83 8.89 7.57 -11.21
N LEU A 84 9.60 8.72 -11.31
CA LEU A 84 9.45 9.68 -12.39
C LEU A 84 9.68 9.02 -13.77
N LEU A 85 10.82 8.35 -13.92
CA LEU A 85 11.17 7.69 -15.18
C LEU A 85 10.18 6.58 -15.55
N ALA A 86 9.75 5.80 -14.57
CA ALA A 86 8.77 4.75 -14.77
C ALA A 86 7.41 5.29 -15.24
N LEU A 87 6.94 6.39 -14.66
CA LEU A 87 5.69 7.03 -15.06
C LEU A 87 5.83 7.75 -16.40
N ALA A 88 6.90 8.50 -16.61
CA ALA A 88 7.14 9.21 -17.88
C ALA A 88 7.26 8.24 -19.06
N ALA A 89 7.92 7.09 -18.88
CA ALA A 89 8.06 6.07 -19.91
C ALA A 89 6.70 5.54 -20.40
N ARG A 90 5.65 5.56 -19.58
CA ARG A 90 4.30 5.12 -19.97
C ARG A 90 3.70 5.94 -21.12
N GLY A 91 4.19 7.17 -21.33
CA GLY A 91 3.75 8.02 -22.44
C GLY A 91 4.24 7.56 -23.83
N VAL A 92 5.25 6.70 -23.88
CA VAL A 92 5.86 6.19 -25.13
C VAL A 92 5.80 4.67 -25.24
N ILE A 93 5.23 4.00 -24.25
CA ILE A 93 5.05 2.54 -24.24
C ILE A 93 3.78 2.20 -25.02
N HIS A 94 3.90 1.31 -26.00
CA HIS A 94 2.79 0.80 -26.81
C HIS A 94 2.58 -0.72 -26.67
N ASP A 95 3.36 -1.38 -25.82
CA ASP A 95 3.31 -2.83 -25.58
C ASP A 95 3.11 -3.14 -24.09
N GLY A 96 2.19 -4.07 -23.81
CA GLY A 96 1.84 -4.43 -22.44
C GLY A 96 3.00 -4.99 -21.62
N SER A 97 4.00 -5.63 -22.23
CA SER A 97 5.15 -6.19 -21.54
C SER A 97 6.05 -5.09 -20.96
N TRP A 98 6.27 -4.02 -21.73
CA TRP A 98 7.02 -2.85 -21.28
C TRP A 98 6.29 -2.06 -20.19
N LEU A 99 4.95 -2.12 -20.20
CA LEU A 99 4.16 -1.53 -19.12
C LEU A 99 4.43 -2.23 -17.79
N VAL A 100 4.57 -3.58 -17.79
CA VAL A 100 4.98 -4.35 -16.60
C VAL A 100 6.40 -4.00 -16.16
N VAL A 101 7.33 -3.80 -17.11
CA VAL A 101 8.70 -3.34 -16.78
C VAL A 101 8.67 -1.95 -16.13
N SER A 102 7.84 -1.02 -16.62
CA SER A 102 7.65 0.28 -15.96
C SER A 102 7.11 0.12 -14.52
N ALA A 103 6.19 -0.80 -14.32
CA ALA A 103 5.63 -1.09 -13.00
C ALA A 103 6.69 -1.64 -12.02
N LEU A 104 7.64 -2.45 -12.51
CA LEU A 104 8.77 -2.96 -11.72
C LEU A 104 9.64 -1.81 -11.21
N PHE A 105 10.12 -0.96 -12.11
CA PHE A 105 10.97 0.18 -11.72
C PHE A 105 10.24 1.20 -10.85
N GLY A 106 8.97 1.49 -11.18
CA GLY A 106 8.11 2.34 -10.36
C GLY A 106 7.91 1.76 -8.95
N GLY A 107 7.69 0.45 -8.82
CA GLY A 107 7.56 -0.25 -7.55
C GLY A 107 8.84 -0.19 -6.71
N LEU A 108 10.03 -0.33 -7.34
CA LEU A 108 11.31 -0.10 -6.67
C LEU A 108 11.41 1.34 -6.15
N GLY A 109 11.06 2.33 -6.97
CA GLY A 109 11.07 3.74 -6.58
C GLY A 109 10.15 4.02 -5.39
N VAL A 110 8.90 3.55 -5.45
CA VAL A 110 7.94 3.65 -4.34
C VAL A 110 8.47 2.96 -3.09
N GLY A 111 9.01 1.75 -3.20
CA GLY A 111 9.58 1.00 -2.09
C GLY A 111 10.68 1.76 -1.37
N VAL A 112 11.61 2.35 -2.12
CA VAL A 112 12.73 3.15 -1.58
C VAL A 112 12.23 4.38 -0.84
N VAL A 113 11.27 5.12 -1.40
CA VAL A 113 10.68 6.29 -0.73
C VAL A 113 9.91 5.85 0.53
N GLN A 114 9.09 4.83 0.43
CA GLN A 114 8.24 4.37 1.54
C GLN A 114 9.04 3.83 2.73
N MET A 115 10.16 3.13 2.50
CA MET A 115 11.02 2.66 3.60
C MET A 115 11.71 3.79 4.35
N ALA A 116 12.01 4.90 3.66
CA ALA A 116 12.75 6.03 4.20
C ALA A 116 11.89 6.94 5.10
N MET A 117 10.59 7.05 4.82
CA MET A 117 9.69 8.04 5.43
C MET A 117 9.49 7.87 6.94
N PRO A 118 9.26 6.68 7.52
CA PRO A 118 9.08 6.55 8.98
C PRO A 118 10.29 7.04 9.77
N GLY A 119 11.49 6.73 9.30
CA GLY A 119 12.74 7.18 9.92
C GLY A 119 12.89 8.70 9.88
N LEU A 120 12.62 9.30 8.73
CA LEU A 120 12.67 10.74 8.51
C LEU A 120 11.66 11.49 9.38
N ILE A 121 10.41 11.00 9.43
CA ILE A 121 9.35 11.61 10.24
C ILE A 121 9.75 11.59 11.73
N ARG A 122 10.27 10.47 12.22
CA ARG A 122 10.72 10.35 13.61
C ARG A 122 11.88 11.30 13.91
N GLN A 123 12.84 11.45 12.98
CA GLN A 123 13.98 12.35 13.15
C GLN A 123 13.59 13.83 13.17
N ARG A 124 12.72 14.23 12.25
CA ARG A 124 12.35 15.65 12.05
C ARG A 124 11.22 16.13 12.95
N PHE A 125 10.29 15.23 13.25
CA PHE A 125 9.06 15.55 13.94
C PHE A 125 8.86 14.69 15.21
N ALA A 126 9.92 14.43 15.97
CA ALA A 126 9.91 13.52 17.14
C ALA A 126 8.67 13.72 18.06
N GLN A 127 8.35 14.99 18.42
CA GLN A 127 7.22 15.33 19.29
C GLN A 127 5.85 15.28 18.58
N ARG A 128 5.83 15.27 17.23
CA ARG A 128 4.63 15.27 16.39
C ARG A 128 4.66 14.14 15.35
N SER A 129 5.40 13.08 15.63
CA SER A 129 5.58 11.97 14.70
C SER A 129 4.25 11.29 14.34
N ALA A 130 3.35 11.09 15.31
CA ALA A 130 2.07 10.44 15.06
C ALA A 130 1.16 11.23 14.08
N PRO A 131 0.86 12.53 14.29
CA PRO A 131 0.06 13.29 13.34
C PRO A 131 0.74 13.45 11.96
N VAL A 132 2.07 13.59 11.91
CA VAL A 132 2.79 13.67 10.62
C VAL A 132 2.77 12.33 9.87
N THR A 133 2.88 11.21 10.58
CA THR A 133 2.71 9.87 9.98
C THR A 133 1.28 9.68 9.45
N GLY A 134 0.27 10.14 10.19
CA GLY A 134 -1.12 10.13 9.74
C GLY A 134 -1.33 10.97 8.47
N LEU A 135 -0.74 12.17 8.42
CA LEU A 135 -0.80 13.04 7.25
C LEU A 135 -0.09 12.40 6.04
N TRP A 136 1.08 11.79 6.23
CA TRP A 136 1.79 11.02 5.21
C TRP A 136 0.94 9.87 4.68
N ALA A 137 0.35 9.05 5.58
CA ALA A 137 -0.50 7.93 5.20
C ALA A 137 -1.76 8.40 4.46
N GLY A 138 -2.38 9.49 4.92
CA GLY A 138 -3.52 10.12 4.26
C GLY A 138 -3.18 10.64 2.86
N ALA A 139 -2.02 11.28 2.69
CA ALA A 139 -1.53 11.73 1.40
C ALA A 139 -1.27 10.55 0.44
N LEU A 140 -0.64 9.48 0.93
CA LEU A 140 -0.38 8.27 0.17
C LEU A 140 -1.69 7.63 -0.34
N MET A 141 -2.69 7.51 0.52
CA MET A 141 -4.00 6.97 0.15
C MET A 141 -4.76 7.95 -0.76
N GLY A 142 -4.75 9.25 -0.43
CA GLY A 142 -5.39 10.30 -1.25
C GLY A 142 -4.86 10.34 -2.69
N GLY A 143 -3.54 10.22 -2.87
CA GLY A 143 -2.92 10.08 -4.18
C GLY A 143 -3.44 8.87 -4.97
N GLY A 144 -3.65 7.74 -4.28
CA GLY A 144 -4.27 6.56 -4.88
C GLY A 144 -5.70 6.81 -5.33
N GLY A 145 -6.51 7.49 -4.51
CA GLY A 145 -7.88 7.86 -4.88
C GLY A 145 -7.92 8.79 -6.09
N LEU A 146 -7.03 9.80 -6.12
CA LEU A 146 -6.89 10.71 -7.27
C LEU A 146 -6.48 9.94 -8.53
N GLY A 147 -5.51 9.01 -8.42
CA GLY A 147 -5.09 8.17 -9.53
C GLY A 147 -6.24 7.36 -10.13
N ALA A 148 -7.05 6.74 -9.30
CA ALA A 148 -8.19 5.95 -9.76
C ALA A 148 -9.31 6.79 -10.36
N ALA A 149 -9.65 7.92 -9.74
CA ALA A 149 -10.79 8.73 -10.15
C ALA A 149 -10.49 9.62 -11.37
N LEU A 150 -9.28 10.17 -11.47
CA LEU A 150 -8.94 11.13 -12.53
C LEU A 150 -8.39 10.50 -13.79
N SER A 151 -7.76 9.30 -13.72
CA SER A 151 -7.12 8.71 -14.90
C SER A 151 -8.07 8.39 -16.05
N PRO A 152 -9.31 7.92 -15.85
CA PRO A 152 -10.26 7.77 -16.95
C PRO A 152 -10.61 9.09 -17.61
N TRP A 153 -10.88 10.15 -16.83
CA TRP A 153 -11.16 11.49 -17.36
C TRP A 153 -9.98 12.04 -18.17
N LEU A 154 -8.76 11.87 -17.67
CA LEU A 154 -7.54 12.24 -18.41
C LEU A 154 -7.40 11.45 -19.70
N SER A 155 -7.73 10.14 -19.68
CA SER A 155 -7.69 9.29 -20.87
C SER A 155 -8.67 9.74 -21.95
N ASP A 156 -9.88 10.09 -21.55
CA ASP A 156 -10.94 10.54 -22.47
C ASP A 156 -10.60 11.89 -23.16
N HIS A 157 -9.85 12.79 -22.47
CA HIS A 157 -9.55 14.13 -22.99
C HIS A 157 -8.14 14.25 -23.59
N LEU A 158 -7.16 13.51 -23.08
CA LEU A 158 -5.75 13.64 -23.47
C LEU A 158 -5.18 12.39 -24.13
N GLY A 159 -5.95 11.29 -24.12
CA GLY A 159 -5.50 9.97 -24.57
C GLY A 159 -4.76 9.19 -23.48
N GLU A 160 -4.74 7.86 -23.64
CA GLU A 160 -4.15 6.92 -22.67
C GLU A 160 -2.67 7.21 -22.35
N PRO A 161 -1.77 7.51 -23.31
CA PRO A 161 -0.37 7.75 -23.01
C PRO A 161 -0.17 8.94 -22.07
N LEU A 162 -0.90 10.05 -22.30
CA LEU A 162 -0.81 11.24 -21.45
C LEU A 162 -1.52 11.05 -20.12
N ALA A 163 -2.61 10.29 -20.07
CA ALA A 163 -3.30 9.96 -18.82
C ALA A 163 -2.40 9.16 -17.87
N LEU A 164 -1.56 8.26 -18.39
CA LEU A 164 -0.64 7.44 -17.61
C LEU A 164 0.66 8.16 -17.26
N SER A 165 1.25 8.90 -18.22
CA SER A 165 2.50 9.62 -18.01
C SER A 165 2.33 10.95 -17.29
N GLY A 166 1.15 11.56 -17.33
CA GLY A 166 0.86 12.82 -16.65
C GLY A 166 1.10 12.77 -15.14
N TRP A 167 0.98 11.60 -14.53
CA TRP A 167 1.34 11.39 -13.12
C TRP A 167 2.82 11.57 -12.82
N ALA A 168 3.69 11.68 -13.84
CA ALA A 168 5.09 12.06 -13.68
C ALA A 168 5.25 13.54 -13.26
N LEU A 169 4.36 14.44 -13.67
CA LEU A 169 4.46 15.86 -13.36
C LEU A 169 4.46 16.18 -11.86
N PRO A 170 3.53 15.64 -11.03
CA PRO A 170 3.61 15.86 -9.59
C PRO A 170 4.87 15.26 -8.94
N VAL A 171 5.50 14.24 -9.55
CA VAL A 171 6.76 13.68 -9.04
C VAL A 171 7.91 14.67 -9.23
N LEU A 172 7.93 15.44 -10.32
CA LEU A 172 8.91 16.52 -10.52
C LEU A 172 8.84 17.54 -9.38
N LEU A 173 7.63 17.92 -8.97
CA LEU A 173 7.44 18.81 -7.83
C LEU A 173 7.97 18.17 -6.53
N ALA A 174 7.73 16.86 -6.32
CA ALA A 174 8.29 16.15 -5.17
C ALA A 174 9.82 16.20 -5.19
N ILE A 175 10.46 15.91 -6.32
CA ILE A 175 11.92 15.96 -6.48
C ILE A 175 12.43 17.39 -6.18
N ALA A 176 11.82 18.41 -6.78
CA ALA A 176 12.21 19.80 -6.56
C ALA A 176 12.16 20.16 -5.06
N LEU A 177 11.08 19.81 -4.36
CA LEU A 177 10.98 20.04 -2.90
C LEU A 177 12.09 19.32 -2.13
N TRP A 178 12.38 18.05 -2.45
CA TRP A 178 13.39 17.25 -1.76
C TRP A 178 14.83 17.66 -2.09
N LEU A 179 15.08 18.38 -3.16
CA LEU A 179 16.40 19.02 -3.44
C LEU A 179 16.64 20.19 -2.46
N TYR A 180 15.61 20.93 -2.08
CA TYR A 180 15.71 22.03 -1.11
C TYR A 180 15.69 21.56 0.35
N VAL A 181 15.00 20.46 0.64
CA VAL A 181 14.91 19.89 2.00
C VAL A 181 16.14 19.05 2.29
N ARG A 182 17.02 19.55 3.16
CA ARG A 182 18.18 18.76 3.63
C ARG A 182 17.72 17.71 4.65
N VAL A 183 17.99 16.45 4.34
CA VAL A 183 17.74 15.33 5.25
C VAL A 183 18.96 15.14 6.15
N PRO A 184 18.81 15.11 7.49
CA PRO A 184 19.93 14.85 8.38
C PRO A 184 20.53 13.46 8.10
N THR A 185 21.85 13.36 8.19
CA THR A 185 22.51 12.06 8.16
C THR A 185 22.05 11.26 9.38
N ALA A 186 21.62 10.03 9.19
CA ALA A 186 21.19 9.18 10.30
C ALA A 186 22.34 8.98 11.28
N ALA A 187 22.08 9.24 12.57
CA ALA A 187 22.97 8.81 13.62
C ALA A 187 23.05 7.27 13.60
N SER A 188 24.25 6.73 13.85
CA SER A 188 24.49 5.29 13.83
C SER A 188 23.45 4.55 14.69
N THR A 189 22.75 3.64 14.08
CA THR A 189 21.75 2.81 14.77
C THR A 189 22.49 1.81 15.65
N GLU A 190 22.23 1.88 16.93
CA GLU A 190 22.69 0.90 17.92
C GLU A 190 22.26 -0.51 17.49
N LYS A 191 23.19 -1.46 17.47
CA LYS A 191 22.90 -2.83 17.04
C LYS A 191 22.16 -3.56 18.17
N VAL A 192 20.84 -3.67 18.07
CA VAL A 192 20.05 -4.49 18.98
C VAL A 192 20.10 -5.94 18.55
N ALA A 193 20.52 -6.83 19.44
CA ALA A 193 20.50 -8.27 19.20
C ALA A 193 19.04 -8.76 19.18
N LEU A 194 18.61 -9.29 18.04
CA LEU A 194 17.32 -9.96 17.86
C LEU A 194 17.58 -11.34 17.27
N PRO A 195 16.75 -12.34 17.63
CA PRO A 195 16.77 -13.61 16.93
C PRO A 195 16.47 -13.37 15.44
N PRO A 196 16.96 -14.24 14.55
CA PRO A 196 16.70 -14.08 13.13
C PRO A 196 15.19 -14.16 12.86
N LEU A 197 14.59 -13.06 12.43
CA LEU A 197 13.14 -12.92 12.27
C LEU A 197 12.55 -13.93 11.28
N TRP A 198 13.32 -14.32 10.26
CA TRP A 198 12.93 -15.35 9.30
C TRP A 198 12.79 -16.75 9.89
N ARG A 199 13.38 -17.01 11.09
CA ARG A 199 13.22 -18.25 11.88
C ARG A 199 12.15 -18.14 12.97
N THR A 200 11.54 -16.96 13.13
CA THR A 200 10.59 -16.69 14.21
C THR A 200 9.16 -16.86 13.70
N PRO A 201 8.41 -17.92 14.12
CA PRO A 201 7.05 -18.17 13.62
C PRO A 201 6.10 -16.98 13.80
N ARG A 202 6.26 -16.23 14.91
CA ARG A 202 5.44 -15.07 15.21
C ARG A 202 5.66 -13.93 14.21
N ALA A 203 6.89 -13.72 13.75
CA ALA A 203 7.21 -12.72 12.73
C ALA A 203 6.50 -13.06 11.41
N TRP A 204 6.44 -14.34 11.04
CA TRP A 204 5.71 -14.81 9.86
C TRP A 204 4.19 -14.68 10.02
N THR A 205 3.60 -14.97 11.19
CA THR A 205 2.16 -14.76 11.39
C THR A 205 1.77 -13.30 11.27
N LEU A 206 2.61 -12.38 11.76
CA LEU A 206 2.42 -10.95 11.56
C LEU A 206 2.56 -10.55 10.08
N ALA A 207 3.57 -11.08 9.38
CA ALA A 207 3.80 -10.82 7.96
C ALA A 207 2.66 -11.36 7.08
N ILE A 208 2.16 -12.56 7.36
CA ILE A 208 1.02 -13.17 6.66
C ILE A 208 -0.25 -12.35 6.90
N SER A 209 -0.53 -11.97 8.16
CA SER A 209 -1.69 -11.15 8.48
C SER A 209 -1.64 -9.80 7.75
N PHE A 210 -0.51 -9.09 7.83
CA PHE A 210 -0.29 -7.82 7.12
C PHE A 210 -0.38 -7.99 5.60
N GLY A 211 0.25 -9.05 5.07
CA GLY A 211 0.30 -9.31 3.64
C GLY A 211 -1.07 -9.62 3.04
N LEU A 212 -1.85 -10.46 3.69
CA LEU A 212 -3.18 -10.83 3.19
C LEU A 212 -4.19 -9.68 3.29
N VAL A 213 -4.10 -8.81 4.33
CA VAL A 213 -4.90 -7.58 4.41
C VAL A 213 -4.56 -6.65 3.24
N ASN A 214 -3.26 -6.39 3.03
CA ASN A 214 -2.82 -5.53 1.92
C ASN A 214 -3.07 -6.18 0.56
N GLY A 215 -3.06 -7.51 0.48
CA GLY A 215 -3.46 -8.27 -0.69
C GLY A 215 -4.93 -8.07 -1.05
N GLY A 216 -5.81 -7.98 -0.05
CA GLY A 216 -7.21 -7.58 -0.24
C GLY A 216 -7.33 -6.19 -0.88
N TYR A 217 -6.59 -5.22 -0.37
CA TYR A 217 -6.49 -3.90 -0.99
C TYR A 217 -5.98 -3.96 -2.44
N ALA A 218 -4.86 -4.67 -2.65
CA ALA A 218 -4.27 -4.80 -3.98
C ALA A 218 -5.21 -5.46 -4.99
N THR A 219 -5.97 -6.45 -4.54
CA THR A 219 -7.00 -7.13 -5.36
C THR A 219 -8.14 -6.19 -5.72
N CYS A 220 -8.62 -5.37 -4.79
CA CYS A 220 -9.62 -4.34 -5.08
C CYS A 220 -9.08 -3.30 -6.06
N VAL A 221 -7.86 -2.81 -5.84
CA VAL A 221 -7.21 -1.87 -6.77
C VAL A 221 -7.10 -2.47 -8.17
N ALA A 222 -6.71 -3.74 -8.27
CA ALA A 222 -6.53 -4.40 -9.56
C ALA A 222 -7.85 -4.65 -10.29
N TRP A 223 -8.84 -5.15 -9.58
CA TRP A 223 -9.97 -5.81 -10.24
C TRP A 223 -11.33 -5.16 -9.99
N LEU A 224 -11.48 -4.24 -9.01
CA LEU A 224 -12.79 -3.64 -8.73
C LEU A 224 -13.34 -2.83 -9.91
N PRO A 225 -12.58 -1.93 -10.56
CA PRO A 225 -13.08 -1.20 -11.72
C PRO A 225 -13.40 -2.14 -12.91
N ASP A 226 -12.54 -3.13 -13.17
CA ASP A 226 -12.72 -4.07 -14.25
C ASP A 226 -13.95 -4.98 -14.03
N ALA A 227 -14.19 -5.42 -12.78
CA ALA A 227 -15.37 -6.18 -12.41
C ALA A 227 -16.66 -5.39 -12.67
N TYR A 228 -16.70 -4.10 -12.34
CA TYR A 228 -17.86 -3.26 -12.63
C TYR A 228 -17.99 -2.89 -14.10
N HIS A 229 -16.88 -2.80 -14.82
CA HIS A 229 -16.90 -2.65 -16.29
C HIS A 229 -17.59 -3.86 -16.94
N HIS A 230 -17.33 -5.08 -16.49
CA HIS A 230 -18.03 -6.28 -16.95
C HIS A 230 -19.53 -6.30 -16.58
N LEU A 231 -19.94 -5.53 -15.56
CA LEU A 231 -21.33 -5.31 -15.20
C LEU A 231 -21.99 -4.13 -15.95
N GLY A 232 -21.31 -3.58 -16.97
CA GLY A 232 -21.83 -2.52 -17.84
C GLY A 232 -21.53 -1.09 -17.36
N TRP A 233 -20.67 -0.89 -16.34
CA TRP A 233 -20.29 0.44 -15.89
C TRP A 233 -19.20 1.04 -16.79
N SER A 234 -19.19 2.37 -16.90
CA SER A 234 -18.09 3.08 -17.57
C SER A 234 -16.79 3.01 -16.77
N ALA A 235 -15.64 3.17 -17.44
CA ALA A 235 -14.34 3.25 -16.77
C ALA A 235 -14.31 4.38 -15.71
N GLN A 236 -14.94 5.52 -16.01
CA GLN A 236 -15.07 6.64 -15.07
C GLN A 236 -15.85 6.24 -13.82
N ALA A 237 -16.97 5.54 -13.95
CA ALA A 237 -17.78 5.11 -12.81
C ALA A 237 -17.03 4.07 -11.96
N GLY A 238 -16.36 3.09 -12.58
CA GLY A 238 -15.51 2.11 -11.90
C GLY A 238 -14.32 2.73 -11.17
N GLY A 239 -13.65 3.69 -11.82
CA GLY A 239 -12.56 4.46 -11.20
C GLY A 239 -13.04 5.31 -10.02
N SER A 240 -14.21 5.94 -10.14
CA SER A 240 -14.81 6.72 -9.05
C SER A 240 -15.20 5.83 -7.87
N LEU A 241 -15.72 4.63 -8.12
CA LEU A 241 -16.03 3.64 -7.07
C LEU A 241 -14.78 3.24 -6.29
N LEU A 242 -13.68 2.94 -7.01
CA LEU A 242 -12.39 2.65 -6.38
C LEU A 242 -11.87 3.87 -5.61
N GLY A 243 -11.98 5.07 -6.17
CA GLY A 243 -11.63 6.33 -5.50
C GLY A 243 -12.38 6.52 -4.18
N ALA A 244 -13.70 6.29 -4.18
CA ALA A 244 -14.53 6.36 -2.98
C ALA A 244 -14.12 5.32 -1.93
N MET A 245 -13.82 4.08 -2.35
CA MET A 245 -13.28 3.05 -1.47
C MET A 245 -11.99 3.53 -0.78
N ILE A 246 -11.08 4.14 -1.55
CA ILE A 246 -9.80 4.64 -1.02
C ILE A 246 -10.00 5.84 -0.07
N LEU A 247 -10.97 6.71 -0.33
CA LEU A 247 -11.32 7.79 0.61
C LEU A 247 -11.82 7.24 1.95
N CYS A 248 -12.65 6.20 1.91
CA CYS A 248 -13.09 5.51 3.13
C CYS A 248 -11.94 4.79 3.86
N GLN A 249 -10.90 4.35 3.14
CA GLN A 249 -9.66 3.84 3.75
C GLN A 249 -8.96 4.91 4.58
N VAL A 250 -8.90 6.16 4.08
CA VAL A 250 -8.31 7.27 4.85
C VAL A 250 -9.06 7.45 6.17
N ALA A 251 -10.40 7.43 6.13
CA ALA A 251 -11.21 7.52 7.36
C ALA A 251 -10.92 6.36 8.32
N GLY A 252 -10.88 5.12 7.83
CA GLY A 252 -10.54 3.94 8.63
C GLY A 252 -9.16 4.03 9.27
N ALA A 253 -8.15 4.45 8.48
CA ALA A 253 -6.77 4.57 8.93
C ALA A 253 -6.58 5.67 10.01
N LEU A 254 -7.39 6.72 9.99
CA LEU A 254 -7.33 7.80 10.98
C LEU A 254 -8.15 7.47 12.22
N LEU A 255 -9.38 6.97 12.06
CA LEU A 255 -10.32 6.81 13.17
C LEU A 255 -10.00 5.58 14.04
N MET A 256 -9.70 4.43 13.43
CA MET A 256 -9.53 3.19 14.19
C MET A 256 -8.34 3.19 15.16
N PRO A 257 -7.16 3.70 14.81
CA PRO A 257 -6.07 3.82 15.78
C PRO A 257 -6.40 4.73 16.96
N LEU A 258 -7.25 5.76 16.77
CA LEU A 258 -7.71 6.63 17.86
C LEU A 258 -8.60 5.89 18.87
N LEU A 259 -9.36 4.90 18.39
CA LEU A 259 -10.19 4.04 19.23
C LEU A 259 -9.39 2.91 19.90
N ALA A 260 -8.21 2.60 19.37
CA ALA A 260 -7.33 1.54 19.85
C ALA A 260 -6.46 1.99 21.02
N ARG A 261 -7.06 2.48 22.13
CA ARG A 261 -6.36 2.99 23.31
C ARG A 261 -5.87 1.92 24.27
N LYS A 262 -6.48 0.73 24.25
CA LYS A 262 -6.13 -0.40 25.14
C LYS A 262 -4.91 -1.17 24.56
N ALA A 263 -4.18 -1.90 25.41
CA ALA A 263 -3.08 -2.76 24.98
C ALA A 263 -3.53 -3.91 24.05
N ASP A 264 -4.78 -4.35 24.18
CA ASP A 264 -5.37 -5.36 23.28
C ASP A 264 -5.89 -4.71 22.01
N ARG A 265 -5.21 -4.97 20.87
CA ARG A 265 -5.56 -4.44 19.54
C ARG A 265 -6.53 -5.33 18.77
N ARG A 266 -6.84 -6.54 19.29
CA ARG A 266 -7.67 -7.52 18.60
C ARG A 266 -9.08 -7.02 18.27
N PRO A 267 -9.83 -6.36 19.18
CA PRO A 267 -11.18 -5.91 18.85
C PRO A 267 -11.21 -4.99 17.63
N GLN A 268 -10.30 -4.01 17.54
CA GLN A 268 -10.23 -3.07 16.42
C GLN A 268 -9.81 -3.75 15.13
N LEU A 269 -8.84 -4.69 15.19
CA LEU A 269 -8.44 -5.50 14.04
C LEU A 269 -9.58 -6.38 13.53
N ILE A 270 -10.31 -7.03 14.44
CA ILE A 270 -11.45 -7.89 14.08
C ILE A 270 -12.58 -7.05 13.47
N ILE A 271 -12.93 -5.91 14.07
CA ILE A 271 -13.93 -4.99 13.49
C ILE A 271 -13.51 -4.58 12.07
N SER A 272 -12.25 -4.23 11.87
CA SER A 272 -11.72 -3.85 10.55
C SER A 272 -11.86 -4.99 9.53
N LEU A 273 -11.54 -6.22 9.94
CA LEU A 273 -11.66 -7.40 9.09
C LEU A 273 -13.12 -7.79 8.83
N VAL A 274 -14.01 -7.59 9.80
CA VAL A 274 -15.47 -7.80 9.61
C VAL A 274 -16.02 -6.79 8.60
N CYS A 275 -15.62 -5.51 8.68
CA CYS A 275 -15.97 -4.53 7.65
C CYS A 275 -15.45 -4.96 6.27
N GLN A 276 -14.20 -5.42 6.18
CA GLN A 276 -13.66 -5.96 4.92
C GLN A 276 -14.49 -7.13 4.42
N LEU A 277 -14.83 -8.09 5.28
CA LEU A 277 -15.62 -9.27 4.93
C LEU A 277 -17.02 -8.89 4.41
N ILE A 278 -17.69 -7.95 5.07
CA ILE A 278 -19.01 -7.46 4.65
C ILE A 278 -18.92 -6.85 3.25
N GLY A 279 -17.93 -5.97 3.01
CA GLY A 279 -17.77 -5.36 1.69
C GLY A 279 -17.45 -6.38 0.59
N MET A 280 -16.54 -7.34 0.84
CA MET A 280 -16.21 -8.41 -0.12
C MET A 280 -17.41 -9.31 -0.39
N SER A 281 -18.21 -9.63 0.64
CA SER A 281 -19.46 -10.38 0.50
C SER A 281 -20.50 -9.59 -0.29
N GLY A 282 -20.57 -8.27 -0.12
CA GLY A 282 -21.45 -7.40 -0.89
C GLY A 282 -21.09 -7.41 -2.39
N PHE A 283 -19.80 -7.34 -2.74
CA PHE A 283 -19.33 -7.48 -4.12
C PHE A 283 -19.62 -8.88 -4.69
N LEU A 284 -19.60 -9.92 -3.87
CA LEU A 284 -19.88 -11.29 -4.28
C LEU A 284 -21.34 -11.55 -4.54
N PHE A 285 -22.22 -11.21 -3.58
CA PHE A 285 -23.61 -11.66 -3.58
C PHE A 285 -24.59 -10.62 -4.12
N ALA A 286 -24.27 -9.34 -4.01
CA ALA A 286 -25.17 -8.24 -4.38
C ALA A 286 -24.42 -7.04 -4.97
N PRO A 287 -23.60 -7.24 -6.06
CA PRO A 287 -22.70 -6.21 -6.57
C PRO A 287 -23.43 -4.92 -6.99
N LEU A 288 -24.62 -5.03 -7.57
CA LEU A 288 -25.38 -3.87 -8.08
C LEU A 288 -26.37 -3.29 -7.07
N PHE A 289 -26.63 -3.95 -5.93
CA PHE A 289 -27.61 -3.49 -4.94
C PHE A 289 -27.16 -2.19 -4.26
N ALA A 290 -25.91 -2.16 -3.76
CA ALA A 290 -25.37 -0.98 -3.06
C ALA A 290 -23.83 -0.88 -3.25
N PRO A 291 -23.32 -0.73 -4.49
CA PRO A 291 -21.90 -0.79 -4.79
C PRO A 291 -21.06 0.21 -4.00
N TRP A 292 -21.54 1.43 -3.85
CA TRP A 292 -20.87 2.46 -3.07
C TRP A 292 -20.77 2.14 -1.59
N LEU A 293 -21.81 1.51 -1.03
CA LEU A 293 -21.81 1.08 0.38
C LEU A 293 -20.83 -0.06 0.59
N TRP A 294 -20.80 -1.05 -0.31
CA TRP A 294 -19.84 -2.14 -0.23
C TRP A 294 -18.39 -1.62 -0.33
N ALA A 295 -18.13 -0.72 -1.26
CA ALA A 295 -16.84 -0.08 -1.41
C ALA A 295 -16.44 0.74 -0.17
N ALA A 296 -17.37 1.49 0.42
CA ALA A 296 -17.13 2.28 1.62
C ALA A 296 -16.79 1.41 2.83
N ILE A 297 -17.57 0.35 3.07
CA ILE A 297 -17.37 -0.56 4.20
C ILE A 297 -16.06 -1.35 4.03
N ALA A 298 -15.80 -1.90 2.83
CA ALA A 298 -14.54 -2.60 2.53
C ALA A 298 -13.35 -1.66 2.69
N GLY A 299 -13.44 -0.45 2.14
CA GLY A 299 -12.42 0.57 2.23
C GLY A 299 -12.10 0.94 3.67
N PHE A 300 -13.10 1.24 4.48
CA PHE A 300 -12.91 1.54 5.89
C PHE A 300 -12.16 0.42 6.63
N GLY A 301 -12.56 -0.84 6.43
CA GLY A 301 -11.93 -2.00 7.05
C GLY A 301 -10.46 -2.16 6.62
N LEU A 302 -10.20 -2.10 5.31
CA LEU A 302 -8.85 -2.22 4.74
C LEU A 302 -7.93 -1.09 5.23
N GLY A 303 -8.44 0.14 5.28
CA GLY A 303 -7.69 1.30 5.73
C GLY A 303 -7.33 1.23 7.22
N ALA A 304 -8.25 0.78 8.05
CA ALA A 304 -8.05 0.62 9.48
C ALA A 304 -7.03 -0.46 9.84
N ALA A 305 -7.05 -1.59 9.14
CA ALA A 305 -6.21 -2.74 9.44
C ALA A 305 -4.72 -2.46 9.19
N PHE A 306 -4.36 -1.62 8.23
CA PHE A 306 -2.97 -1.31 7.89
C PHE A 306 -2.18 -0.68 9.06
N PRO A 307 -2.57 0.49 9.61
CA PRO A 307 -1.85 1.10 10.73
C PRO A 307 -1.96 0.27 12.01
N LEU A 308 -3.09 -0.41 12.24
CA LEU A 308 -3.26 -1.28 13.40
C LEU A 308 -2.27 -2.46 13.40
N ALA A 309 -2.01 -3.05 12.24
CA ALA A 309 -1.01 -4.11 12.12
C ALA A 309 0.41 -3.61 12.42
N MET A 310 0.74 -2.38 12.04
CA MET A 310 2.04 -1.76 12.39
C MET A 310 2.16 -1.53 13.89
N VAL A 311 1.12 -0.97 14.52
CA VAL A 311 1.09 -0.78 15.96
C VAL A 311 1.20 -2.12 16.69
N LEU A 312 0.45 -3.12 16.23
CA LEU A 312 0.52 -4.48 16.78
C LEU A 312 1.95 -5.04 16.73
N ALA A 313 2.66 -4.88 15.62
CA ALA A 313 4.05 -5.36 15.50
C ALA A 313 4.99 -4.61 16.46
N LEU A 314 4.81 -3.29 16.62
CA LEU A 314 5.59 -2.49 17.57
C LEU A 314 5.31 -2.89 19.01
N ASP A 315 4.06 -3.21 19.36
CA ASP A 315 3.66 -3.65 20.72
C ASP A 315 4.29 -5.01 21.13
N HIS A 316 4.78 -5.81 20.17
CA HIS A 316 5.43 -7.09 20.46
C HIS A 316 6.81 -6.97 21.08
N LEU A 317 7.52 -5.87 20.87
CA LEU A 317 8.90 -5.68 21.29
C LEU A 317 9.06 -4.32 22.00
N PRO A 318 9.47 -4.32 23.29
CA PRO A 318 9.56 -3.07 24.08
C PRO A 318 10.67 -2.14 23.59
N HIS A 319 11.71 -2.69 22.91
CA HIS A 319 12.82 -1.89 22.40
C HIS A 319 12.44 -1.27 21.02
N PRO A 320 12.47 0.07 20.87
CA PRO A 320 12.00 0.75 19.65
C PRO A 320 12.67 0.26 18.36
N GLN A 321 13.98 0.00 18.41
CA GLN A 321 14.74 -0.47 17.24
C GLN A 321 14.41 -1.92 16.89
N ALA A 322 14.17 -2.76 17.87
CA ALA A 322 13.72 -4.13 17.70
C ALA A 322 12.33 -4.15 17.04
N GLY A 323 11.41 -3.34 17.52
CA GLY A 323 10.09 -3.15 16.93
C GLY A 323 10.17 -2.66 15.49
N ALA A 324 11.03 -1.68 15.19
CA ALA A 324 11.23 -1.18 13.83
C ALA A 324 11.75 -2.28 12.87
N ARG A 325 12.68 -3.14 13.32
CA ARG A 325 13.15 -4.28 12.52
C ARG A 325 12.05 -5.31 12.27
N LEU A 326 11.20 -5.57 13.28
CA LEU A 326 10.05 -6.46 13.12
C LEU A 326 9.04 -5.90 12.13
N VAL A 327 8.74 -4.59 12.20
CA VAL A 327 7.88 -3.91 11.22
C VAL A 327 8.47 -3.97 9.81
N ALA A 328 9.77 -3.74 9.65
CA ALA A 328 10.42 -3.85 8.35
C ALA A 328 10.33 -5.27 7.76
N PHE A 329 10.54 -6.29 8.57
CA PHE A 329 10.36 -7.69 8.15
C PHE A 329 8.90 -7.99 7.80
N MET A 330 7.96 -7.58 8.66
CA MET A 330 6.52 -7.76 8.44
C MET A 330 6.07 -7.10 7.13
N GLN A 331 6.50 -5.87 6.88
CA GLN A 331 6.17 -5.16 5.64
C GLN A 331 6.85 -5.79 4.43
N GLY A 332 8.11 -6.17 4.55
CA GLY A 332 8.87 -6.75 3.46
C GLY A 332 8.26 -8.08 2.98
N ALA A 333 8.16 -9.06 3.86
CA ALA A 333 7.53 -10.35 3.54
C ALA A 333 6.04 -10.17 3.22
N GLY A 334 5.35 -9.28 3.94
CA GLY A 334 3.93 -9.02 3.74
C GLY A 334 3.61 -8.38 2.40
N PHE A 335 4.38 -7.43 1.90
CA PHE A 335 4.13 -6.86 0.56
C PHE A 335 4.39 -7.87 -0.57
N ILE A 336 5.34 -8.80 -0.39
CA ILE A 336 5.52 -9.90 -1.34
C ILE A 336 4.26 -10.78 -1.36
N ILE A 337 3.73 -11.16 -0.20
CA ILE A 337 2.47 -11.91 -0.07
C ILE A 337 1.31 -11.11 -0.68
N ALA A 338 1.24 -9.81 -0.39
CA ALA A 338 0.19 -8.94 -0.92
C ALA A 338 0.20 -8.88 -2.44
N GLY A 339 1.38 -8.83 -3.08
CA GLY A 339 1.53 -8.84 -4.52
C GLY A 339 1.04 -10.15 -5.19
N CYS A 340 1.09 -11.27 -4.48
CA CYS A 340 0.56 -12.53 -5.00
C CYS A 340 -0.97 -12.54 -5.09
N MET A 341 -1.68 -11.78 -4.26
CA MET A 341 -3.14 -11.84 -4.19
C MET A 341 -3.86 -11.35 -5.45
N PRO A 342 -3.55 -10.16 -6.03
CA PRO A 342 -4.15 -9.75 -7.29
C PRO A 342 -3.78 -10.67 -8.46
N PHE A 343 -2.56 -11.25 -8.44
CA PHE A 343 -2.14 -12.23 -9.43
C PHE A 343 -3.02 -13.50 -9.36
N ILE A 344 -3.18 -14.09 -8.18
CA ILE A 344 -4.04 -15.26 -7.95
C ILE A 344 -5.49 -14.91 -8.35
N GLY A 345 -5.98 -13.74 -7.96
CA GLY A 345 -7.31 -13.26 -8.34
C GLY A 345 -7.51 -13.19 -9.85
N GLY A 346 -6.51 -12.67 -10.58
CA GLY A 346 -6.54 -12.62 -12.04
C GLY A 346 -6.52 -14.00 -12.71
N GLN A 347 -5.75 -14.96 -12.18
CA GLN A 347 -5.76 -16.34 -12.67
C GLN A 347 -7.11 -17.02 -12.40
N LEU A 348 -7.70 -16.80 -11.22
CA LEU A 348 -9.04 -17.31 -10.91
C LEU A 348 -10.10 -16.72 -11.85
N GLN A 349 -10.06 -15.43 -12.12
CA GLN A 349 -10.95 -14.78 -13.08
C GLN A 349 -10.77 -15.35 -14.48
N ALA A 350 -9.52 -15.54 -14.94
CA ALA A 350 -9.23 -16.11 -16.25
C ALA A 350 -9.71 -17.56 -16.40
N LEU A 351 -9.63 -18.37 -15.36
CA LEU A 351 -10.07 -19.77 -15.35
C LEU A 351 -11.59 -19.91 -15.24
N THR A 352 -12.23 -19.05 -14.44
CA THR A 352 -13.67 -19.15 -14.15
C THR A 352 -14.52 -18.23 -15.00
N HIS A 353 -13.91 -17.30 -15.73
CA HIS A 353 -14.56 -16.22 -16.48
C HIS A 353 -15.50 -15.37 -15.61
N SER A 354 -15.24 -15.31 -14.29
CA SER A 354 -16.10 -14.62 -13.34
C SER A 354 -15.31 -13.92 -12.23
N PHE A 355 -15.68 -12.68 -11.93
CA PHE A 355 -15.13 -11.96 -10.78
C PHE A 355 -15.68 -12.46 -9.44
N SER A 356 -16.79 -13.22 -9.43
CA SER A 356 -17.30 -13.83 -8.20
C SER A 356 -16.27 -14.73 -7.53
N SER A 357 -15.44 -15.45 -8.30
CA SER A 357 -14.35 -16.28 -7.77
C SER A 357 -13.29 -15.46 -7.03
N VAL A 358 -13.01 -14.24 -7.50
CA VAL A 358 -12.06 -13.31 -6.89
C VAL A 358 -12.59 -12.81 -5.54
N TRP A 359 -13.86 -12.41 -5.51
CA TRP A 359 -14.50 -11.93 -4.27
C TRP A 359 -14.71 -13.04 -3.25
N LEU A 360 -15.03 -14.27 -3.71
CA LEU A 360 -15.11 -15.46 -2.85
C LEU A 360 -13.75 -15.76 -2.21
N MET A 361 -12.68 -15.75 -3.00
CA MET A 361 -11.31 -15.92 -2.49
C MET A 361 -11.00 -14.88 -1.41
N GLN A 362 -11.31 -13.59 -1.67
CA GLN A 362 -11.05 -12.52 -0.71
C GLN A 362 -11.88 -12.66 0.57
N ALA A 363 -13.14 -13.08 0.47
CA ALA A 363 -13.98 -13.35 1.64
C ALA A 363 -13.42 -14.52 2.46
N ALA A 364 -13.04 -15.62 1.82
CA ALA A 364 -12.43 -16.78 2.49
C ALA A 364 -11.13 -16.42 3.20
N VAL A 365 -10.23 -15.68 2.52
CA VAL A 365 -8.98 -15.17 3.11
C VAL A 365 -9.27 -14.29 4.32
N THR A 366 -10.28 -13.41 4.23
CA THR A 366 -10.64 -12.52 5.34
C THR A 366 -11.16 -13.29 6.56
N VAL A 367 -11.94 -14.36 6.35
CA VAL A 367 -12.34 -15.28 7.44
C VAL A 367 -11.10 -15.90 8.09
N GLY A 368 -10.16 -16.41 7.30
CA GLY A 368 -8.90 -16.95 7.81
C GLY A 368 -8.09 -15.90 8.60
N LEU A 369 -8.10 -14.65 8.14
CA LEU A 369 -7.47 -13.53 8.84
C LEU A 369 -8.12 -13.22 10.19
N ILE A 370 -9.45 -13.28 10.28
CA ILE A 370 -10.16 -13.09 11.56
C ILE A 370 -9.69 -14.16 12.55
N LEU A 371 -9.66 -15.43 12.14
CA LEU A 371 -9.20 -16.53 12.98
C LEU A 371 -7.73 -16.40 13.40
N LEU A 372 -6.86 -15.96 12.47
CA LEU A 372 -5.45 -15.74 12.73
C LEU A 372 -5.24 -14.60 13.75
N ASN A 373 -5.98 -13.50 13.60
CA ASN A 373 -5.82 -12.31 14.46
C ASN A 373 -6.35 -12.52 15.89
N LEU A 374 -7.22 -13.50 16.13
CA LEU A 374 -7.60 -13.92 17.49
C LEU A 374 -6.40 -14.40 18.32
N ARG A 375 -5.35 -14.92 17.67
CA ARG A 375 -4.12 -15.40 18.33
C ARG A 375 -3.18 -14.29 18.82
N PHE A 376 -3.41 -13.02 18.47
CA PHE A 376 -2.56 -11.89 18.87
C PHE A 376 -2.94 -11.33 20.26
N HIS A 377 -3.07 -12.22 21.24
CA HIS A 377 -3.33 -11.80 22.63
C HIS A 377 -2.10 -11.13 23.25
N PRO A 378 -2.20 -9.97 23.93
CA PRO A 378 -1.06 -9.24 24.50
C PRO A 378 -0.17 -10.08 25.42
N ARG A 379 -0.75 -11.00 26.24
CA ARG A 379 0.01 -11.91 27.09
C ARG A 379 0.97 -12.84 26.33
N SER A 380 0.80 -12.99 25.00
CA SER A 380 1.64 -13.86 24.18
C SER A 380 2.83 -13.14 23.54
N TYR A 381 2.91 -11.80 23.62
CA TYR A 381 3.91 -11.03 22.89
C TYR A 381 5.34 -11.32 23.32
N GLY A 382 5.63 -11.24 24.63
CA GLY A 382 6.97 -11.51 25.19
C GLY A 382 7.43 -12.94 24.95
N ARG A 383 6.55 -13.92 25.18
CA ARG A 383 6.85 -15.35 24.98
C ARG A 383 7.22 -15.69 23.54
N ALA A 384 6.62 -15.01 22.57
CA ALA A 384 6.80 -15.28 21.13
C ALA A 384 8.23 -14.97 20.63
N PHE A 385 9.00 -14.16 21.36
CA PHE A 385 10.37 -13.77 21.01
C PHE A 385 11.42 -14.25 22.05
N GLY A 386 11.10 -15.31 22.81
CA GLY A 386 12.03 -15.94 23.74
C GLY A 386 12.32 -15.16 25.02
N ARG A 387 11.49 -14.16 25.37
CA ARG A 387 11.56 -13.44 26.64
C ARG A 387 10.59 -14.09 27.62
N THR A 388 11.12 -14.79 28.60
CA THR A 388 10.38 -15.09 29.82
C THR A 388 10.02 -13.75 30.48
N THR A 389 8.71 -13.53 30.70
CA THR A 389 8.24 -12.45 31.55
C THR A 389 8.82 -12.69 32.94
N ALA A 390 9.83 -11.91 33.34
CA ALA A 390 10.20 -11.78 34.74
C ALA A 390 9.11 -10.98 35.47
#